data_1a9f44f21dc46ee3932e2ce196766826
#
_entry.id   1a9f44f21dc46ee3932e2ce196766826
#
_cell.length_a   1.000
_cell.length_b   1.000
_cell.length_c   1.000
_cell.angle_alpha   90.00
_cell.angle_beta   90.00
_cell.angle_gamma   90.00
#
_symmetry.space_group_name_H-M   'P 1'
#
loop_
_entity.id
_entity.type
_entity.pdbx_description
1 polymer ?
#
loop_
_entity_poly.entity_id
_entity_poly.type
_entity_poly.pdbx_seq_one_letter_code
_entity_poly.pdbx_strand_id
1 'polypeptide(L)'
;MDLDRDGIHDAIWLAIDSDLHEWVDENGTISVIVDFDHRPTVEDQEMLEREVDFRTQFRYHLIHSIAGRVAVDDIVEMSALPGVVLIELDGILTIQMNDVNDIHGIPMIWEDTGYTGKGSVVSIIDTGIDSEHVGLDDLDDDNSTNDSKVIAFYDAVNNPDKTNGTEVKAYDDQGHGTHCAGITAGTGAPT
;
A
#
# COMPACT_ATOMS: atom_id res chain seq x y z
N MET A 1 1.21 -7.49 16.50
CA MET A 1 0.61 -8.66 17.21
C MET A 1 0.25 -8.17 18.60
N ASP A 2 -0.87 -8.57 19.14
CA ASP A 2 -1.29 -8.29 20.52
C ASP A 2 -0.85 -9.49 21.38
N LEU A 3 0.32 -9.40 22.02
CA LEU A 3 0.96 -10.50 22.74
C LEU A 3 0.41 -10.68 24.17
N ASP A 4 0.00 -9.61 24.81
CA ASP A 4 -0.55 -9.61 26.18
C ASP A 4 -2.08 -9.70 26.22
N ARG A 5 -2.73 -9.57 25.06
CA ARG A 5 -4.18 -9.70 24.84
C ARG A 5 -5.00 -8.65 25.56
N ASP A 6 -4.51 -7.43 25.55
CA ASP A 6 -5.21 -6.26 26.09
C ASP A 6 -6.13 -5.58 25.06
N GLY A 7 -6.19 -6.10 23.83
CA GLY A 7 -6.95 -5.53 22.72
C GLY A 7 -6.25 -4.38 22.01
N ILE A 8 -4.95 -4.18 22.27
CA ILE A 8 -4.15 -3.13 21.64
C ILE A 8 -2.91 -3.79 20.99
N HIS A 9 -2.73 -3.56 19.70
CA HIS A 9 -1.58 -4.12 18.98
C HIS A 9 -0.26 -3.51 19.49
N ASP A 10 0.73 -4.35 19.83
CA ASP A 10 2.03 -3.95 20.40
C ASP A 10 2.75 -2.86 19.59
N ALA A 11 2.50 -2.76 18.27
CA ALA A 11 3.07 -1.72 17.43
C ALA A 11 2.66 -0.30 17.85
N ILE A 12 1.50 -0.14 18.50
CA ILE A 12 1.04 1.15 19.01
C ILE A 12 1.98 1.61 20.13
N TRP A 13 2.30 0.73 21.06
CA TRP A 13 3.21 1.05 22.17
C TRP A 13 4.63 1.36 21.68
N LEU A 14 5.10 0.60 20.67
CA LEU A 14 6.38 0.88 20.03
C LEU A 14 6.38 2.23 19.30
N ALA A 15 5.27 2.61 18.67
CA ALA A 15 5.13 3.90 18.00
C ALA A 15 5.11 5.08 18.99
N ILE A 16 4.49 4.88 20.15
CA ILE A 16 4.43 5.89 21.23
C ILE A 16 5.78 6.06 21.92
N ASP A 17 6.46 4.95 22.22
CA ASP A 17 7.76 4.94 22.92
C ASP A 17 8.94 5.32 22.00
N SER A 18 8.73 5.32 20.68
CA SER A 18 9.77 5.71 19.74
C SER A 18 10.03 7.21 19.82
N ASP A 19 11.30 7.62 19.93
CA ASP A 19 11.74 9.02 19.78
C ASP A 19 11.46 9.58 18.37
N LEU A 20 10.91 8.75 17.50
CA LEU A 20 10.49 9.09 16.13
C LEU A 20 9.06 9.64 16.23
N HIS A 21 8.91 10.93 16.24
CA HIS A 21 7.61 11.65 16.15
C HIS A 21 6.87 11.40 14.81
N GLU A 22 7.11 10.27 14.17
CA GLU A 22 6.52 9.90 12.87
C GLU A 22 5.05 9.49 12.98
N TRP A 23 4.66 8.90 14.12
CA TRP A 23 3.36 8.28 14.30
C TRP A 23 2.39 9.08 15.16
N VAL A 24 2.94 9.84 16.10
CA VAL A 24 2.18 10.74 16.97
C VAL A 24 2.37 12.16 16.48
N ASP A 25 1.27 12.84 16.15
CA ASP A 25 1.34 14.21 15.67
C ASP A 25 1.60 15.23 16.81
N GLU A 26 1.75 16.50 16.43
CA GLU A 26 2.00 17.61 17.36
C GLU A 26 0.89 17.83 18.40
N ASN A 27 -0.31 17.27 18.16
CA ASN A 27 -1.46 17.33 19.07
C ASN A 27 -1.52 16.11 20.00
N GLY A 28 -0.55 15.20 19.95
CA GLY A 28 -0.55 13.97 20.73
C GLY A 28 -1.56 12.93 20.23
N THR A 29 -1.96 12.98 18.95
CA THR A 29 -2.88 11.99 18.37
C THR A 29 -2.16 11.01 17.45
N ILE A 30 -2.68 9.78 17.39
CA ILE A 30 -2.17 8.69 16.57
C ILE A 30 -3.26 8.16 15.63
N SER A 31 -2.87 7.72 14.43
CA SER A 31 -3.78 7.07 13.48
C SER A 31 -3.92 5.59 13.82
N VAL A 32 -5.15 5.13 13.94
CA VAL A 32 -5.46 3.74 14.31
C VAL A 32 -6.63 3.18 13.49
N ILE A 33 -6.65 1.85 13.40
CA ILE A 33 -7.77 1.07 12.91
C ILE A 33 -8.39 0.35 14.12
N VAL A 34 -9.67 0.56 14.35
CA VAL A 34 -10.44 -0.04 15.45
C VAL A 34 -11.28 -1.17 14.88
N ASP A 35 -11.00 -2.40 15.29
CA ASP A 35 -11.73 -3.58 14.90
C ASP A 35 -12.86 -3.91 15.88
N PHE A 36 -13.98 -4.32 15.31
CA PHE A 36 -15.19 -4.68 16.04
C PHE A 36 -15.52 -6.17 15.89
N ASP A 37 -16.18 -6.76 16.88
CA ASP A 37 -16.70 -8.13 16.83
C ASP A 37 -17.90 -8.29 15.86
N HIS A 38 -18.39 -7.18 15.34
CA HIS A 38 -19.48 -7.08 14.36
C HIS A 38 -19.19 -6.02 13.31
N ARG A 39 -20.02 -5.94 12.29
CA ARG A 39 -19.92 -4.88 11.26
C ARG A 39 -20.28 -3.52 11.87
N PRO A 40 -19.35 -2.54 11.88
CA PRO A 40 -19.59 -1.26 12.53
C PRO A 40 -20.76 -0.49 11.91
N THR A 41 -21.58 0.07 12.75
CA THR A 41 -22.72 0.92 12.42
C THR A 41 -22.38 2.41 12.57
N VAL A 42 -23.36 3.27 12.36
CA VAL A 42 -23.21 4.71 12.66
C VAL A 42 -23.15 4.94 14.17
N GLU A 43 -23.89 4.13 14.94
CA GLU A 43 -23.92 4.21 16.40
C GLU A 43 -22.56 3.87 17.03
N ASP A 44 -21.81 2.91 16.45
CA ASP A 44 -20.46 2.57 16.90
C ASP A 44 -19.47 3.71 16.62
N GLN A 45 -19.58 4.34 15.45
CA GLN A 45 -18.81 5.54 15.13
C GLN A 45 -19.12 6.69 16.10
N GLU A 46 -20.40 7.00 16.33
CA GLU A 46 -20.83 8.03 17.27
C GLU A 46 -20.40 7.73 18.71
N MET A 47 -20.33 6.46 19.09
CA MET A 47 -19.79 6.03 20.38
C MET A 47 -18.32 6.37 20.51
N LEU A 48 -17.48 6.00 19.53
CA LEU A 48 -16.06 6.34 19.53
C LEU A 48 -15.84 7.87 19.59
N GLU A 49 -16.57 8.64 18.79
CA GLU A 49 -16.45 10.10 18.73
C GLU A 49 -16.87 10.77 20.04
N ARG A 50 -17.84 10.22 20.74
CA ARG A 50 -18.37 10.78 22.00
C ARG A 50 -17.53 10.40 23.23
N GLU A 51 -17.09 9.14 23.30
CA GLU A 51 -16.45 8.63 24.53
C GLU A 51 -14.95 8.97 24.58
N VAL A 52 -14.27 8.99 23.42
CA VAL A 52 -12.79 9.17 23.35
C VAL A 52 -12.34 10.22 22.31
N ASP A 53 -13.24 11.16 21.96
CA ASP A 53 -12.96 12.21 20.94
C ASP A 53 -12.30 11.66 19.66
N PHE A 54 -12.71 10.44 19.27
CA PHE A 54 -12.20 9.78 18.08
C PHE A 54 -12.57 10.56 16.82
N ARG A 55 -11.60 10.85 15.98
CA ARG A 55 -11.82 11.55 14.71
C ARG A 55 -11.89 10.54 13.57
N THR A 56 -13.10 10.08 13.27
CA THR A 56 -13.32 9.12 12.19
C THR A 56 -12.84 9.65 10.85
N GLN A 57 -12.01 8.87 10.16
CA GLN A 57 -11.57 9.13 8.79
C GLN A 57 -12.31 8.23 7.79
N PHE A 58 -12.47 6.96 8.13
CA PHE A 58 -13.11 6.01 7.24
C PHE A 58 -13.79 4.88 8.03
N ARG A 59 -15.00 4.49 7.59
CA ARG A 59 -15.68 3.28 8.07
C ARG A 59 -15.72 2.25 6.95
N TYR A 60 -15.05 1.13 7.17
CA TYR A 60 -14.90 0.08 6.17
C TYR A 60 -16.20 -0.68 5.91
N HIS A 61 -16.40 -1.13 4.67
CA HIS A 61 -17.57 -1.90 4.25
C HIS A 61 -17.29 -3.40 4.11
N LEU A 62 -16.03 -3.78 3.92
CA LEU A 62 -15.61 -5.16 3.69
C LEU A 62 -15.04 -5.83 4.94
N ILE A 63 -14.49 -5.05 5.85
CA ILE A 63 -13.95 -5.49 7.13
C ILE A 63 -14.73 -4.82 8.27
N HIS A 64 -14.64 -5.37 9.48
CA HIS A 64 -15.38 -4.90 10.65
C HIS A 64 -14.63 -3.80 11.39
N SER A 65 -14.21 -2.75 10.68
CA SER A 65 -13.28 -1.77 11.25
C SER A 65 -13.68 -0.32 10.92
N ILE A 66 -13.19 0.59 11.76
CA ILE A 66 -13.26 2.06 11.58
C ILE A 66 -11.83 2.60 11.73
N ALA A 67 -11.35 3.37 10.73
CA ALA A 67 -10.08 4.07 10.81
C ALA A 67 -10.28 5.52 11.22
N GLY A 68 -9.33 6.05 11.99
CA GLY A 68 -9.36 7.43 12.43
C GLY A 68 -8.18 7.79 13.34
N ARG A 69 -8.33 8.90 14.04
CA ARG A 69 -7.31 9.41 14.97
C ARG A 69 -7.88 9.51 16.37
N VAL A 70 -7.03 9.21 17.35
CA VAL A 70 -7.35 9.29 18.78
C VAL A 70 -6.17 9.86 19.55
N ALA A 71 -6.41 10.50 20.68
CA ALA A 71 -5.34 10.89 21.59
C ALA A 71 -4.67 9.62 22.17
N VAL A 72 -3.34 9.67 22.32
CA VAL A 72 -2.57 8.54 22.87
C VAL A 72 -3.09 8.12 24.24
N ASP A 73 -3.48 9.09 25.07
CA ASP A 73 -3.98 8.86 26.43
C ASP A 73 -5.33 8.12 26.47
N ASP A 74 -6.12 8.16 25.39
CA ASP A 74 -7.46 7.59 25.32
C ASP A 74 -7.49 6.17 24.72
N ILE A 75 -6.35 5.64 24.23
CA ILE A 75 -6.26 4.33 23.57
C ILE A 75 -6.74 3.20 24.50
N VAL A 76 -6.35 3.22 25.78
CA VAL A 76 -6.74 2.19 26.77
C VAL A 76 -8.23 2.28 27.06
N GLU A 77 -8.80 3.48 27.16
CA GLU A 77 -10.23 3.66 27.35
C GLU A 77 -11.02 3.17 26.13
N MET A 78 -10.50 3.44 24.92
CA MET A 78 -11.09 3.00 23.67
C MET A 78 -11.13 1.48 23.55
N SER A 79 -10.07 0.76 23.99
CA SER A 79 -10.04 -0.72 23.92
C SER A 79 -11.11 -1.37 24.83
N ALA A 80 -11.60 -0.66 25.83
CA ALA A 80 -12.64 -1.14 26.75
C ALA A 80 -14.06 -0.85 26.27
N LEU A 81 -14.25 -0.15 25.15
CA LEU A 81 -15.58 0.20 24.63
C LEU A 81 -16.32 -1.03 24.07
N PRO A 82 -17.66 -1.05 24.18
CA PRO A 82 -18.46 -2.17 23.71
C PRO A 82 -18.23 -2.49 22.23
N GLY A 83 -17.98 -3.79 21.92
CA GLY A 83 -17.80 -4.26 20.57
C GLY A 83 -16.39 -4.10 20.00
N VAL A 84 -15.53 -3.29 20.62
CA VAL A 84 -14.12 -3.17 20.23
C VAL A 84 -13.37 -4.46 20.62
N VAL A 85 -12.63 -5.03 19.68
CA VAL A 85 -11.85 -6.28 19.88
C VAL A 85 -10.36 -6.11 19.69
N LEU A 86 -9.95 -5.15 18.84
CA LEU A 86 -8.55 -4.84 18.61
C LEU A 86 -8.39 -3.40 18.12
N ILE A 87 -7.32 -2.76 18.54
CA ILE A 87 -6.87 -1.48 18.01
C ILE A 87 -5.53 -1.71 17.35
N GLU A 88 -5.42 -1.40 16.07
CA GLU A 88 -4.20 -1.54 15.28
C GLU A 88 -3.63 -0.18 14.88
N LEU A 89 -2.32 -0.11 14.72
CA LEU A 89 -1.67 1.09 14.17
C LEU A 89 -2.03 1.22 12.68
N ASP A 90 -2.61 2.35 12.30
CA ASP A 90 -2.80 2.71 10.89
C ASP A 90 -1.50 3.36 10.37
N GLY A 91 -0.58 2.47 9.99
CA GLY A 91 0.76 2.85 9.57
C GLY A 91 0.83 3.27 8.10
N ILE A 92 1.67 4.24 7.80
CA ILE A 92 1.99 4.58 6.42
C ILE A 92 2.79 3.43 5.79
N LEU A 93 2.23 2.82 4.76
CA LEU A 93 2.96 1.85 3.97
C LEU A 93 3.82 2.58 2.94
N THR A 94 5.13 2.37 3.00
CA THR A 94 6.07 2.83 1.97
C THR A 94 6.48 1.67 1.08
N ILE A 95 6.70 1.95 -0.21
CA ILE A 95 7.22 0.94 -1.14
C ILE A 95 8.69 0.70 -0.80
N GLN A 96 9.02 -0.55 -0.42
CA GLN A 96 10.38 -0.94 -0.01
C GLN A 96 10.86 -2.15 -0.83
N MET A 97 10.98 -1.96 -2.14
CA MET A 97 11.43 -3.03 -3.04
C MET A 97 12.85 -3.52 -2.73
N ASN A 98 13.74 -2.63 -2.25
CA ASN A 98 15.08 -3.02 -1.87
C ASN A 98 15.05 -4.04 -0.73
N ASP A 99 14.28 -3.74 0.33
CA ASP A 99 14.16 -4.64 1.48
C ASP A 99 13.50 -5.97 1.10
N VAL A 100 12.46 -5.91 0.24
CA VAL A 100 11.77 -7.12 -0.26
C VAL A 100 12.73 -8.00 -1.05
N ASN A 101 13.53 -7.44 -1.94
CA ASN A 101 14.50 -8.18 -2.73
C ASN A 101 15.54 -8.87 -1.83
N ASP A 102 16.06 -8.17 -0.82
CA ASP A 102 17.05 -8.71 0.11
C ASP A 102 16.45 -9.81 0.99
N ILE A 103 15.26 -9.60 1.56
CA ILE A 103 14.56 -10.59 2.41
C ILE A 103 14.28 -11.89 1.63
N HIS A 104 13.93 -11.78 0.35
CA HIS A 104 13.64 -12.94 -0.49
C HIS A 104 14.87 -13.51 -1.22
N GLY A 105 16.05 -12.94 -0.99
CA GLY A 105 17.31 -13.45 -1.55
C GLY A 105 17.43 -13.29 -3.07
N ILE A 106 16.72 -12.36 -3.67
CA ILE A 106 16.74 -12.12 -5.12
C ILE A 106 18.13 -11.76 -5.64
N PRO A 107 18.94 -10.89 -4.96
CA PRO A 107 20.29 -10.59 -5.38
C PRO A 107 21.17 -11.83 -5.45
N MET A 108 21.05 -12.78 -4.54
CA MET A 108 21.78 -14.06 -4.57
C MET A 108 21.45 -14.87 -5.83
N ILE A 109 20.17 -14.89 -6.24
CA ILE A 109 19.77 -15.60 -7.46
C ILE A 109 20.43 -14.97 -8.68
N TRP A 110 20.46 -13.63 -8.75
CA TRP A 110 21.12 -12.93 -9.85
C TRP A 110 22.62 -13.20 -9.90
N GLU A 111 23.29 -13.18 -8.74
CA GLU A 111 24.72 -13.48 -8.64
C GLU A 111 25.04 -14.94 -9.00
N ASP A 112 24.31 -15.90 -8.44
CA ASP A 112 24.60 -17.33 -8.60
C ASP A 112 24.26 -17.86 -10.00
N THR A 113 23.19 -17.33 -10.62
CA THR A 113 22.65 -17.88 -11.88
C THR A 113 22.85 -16.98 -13.09
N GLY A 114 23.04 -15.68 -12.87
CA GLY A 114 23.05 -14.67 -13.93
C GLY A 114 21.66 -14.41 -14.55
N TYR A 115 20.61 -15.02 -14.03
CA TYR A 115 19.25 -14.83 -14.55
C TYR A 115 18.59 -13.59 -13.92
N THR A 116 18.50 -12.52 -14.69
CA THR A 116 17.90 -11.23 -14.31
C THR A 116 16.55 -10.95 -14.98
N GLY A 117 16.04 -11.90 -15.74
CA GLY A 117 14.85 -11.69 -16.59
C GLY A 117 15.15 -10.99 -17.92
N LYS A 118 16.39 -10.59 -18.18
CA LYS A 118 16.77 -9.90 -19.43
C LYS A 118 16.40 -10.72 -20.65
N GLY A 119 15.63 -10.10 -21.58
CA GLY A 119 15.14 -10.73 -22.80
C GLY A 119 13.83 -11.52 -22.61
N SER A 120 13.27 -11.56 -21.39
CA SER A 120 11.94 -12.12 -21.12
C SER A 120 10.87 -11.07 -21.34
N VAL A 121 9.64 -11.54 -21.63
CA VAL A 121 8.46 -10.69 -21.77
C VAL A 121 7.41 -11.16 -20.76
N VAL A 122 6.82 -10.21 -20.02
CA VAL A 122 5.73 -10.47 -19.06
C VAL A 122 4.50 -9.72 -19.53
N SER A 123 3.35 -10.40 -19.53
CA SER A 123 2.05 -9.78 -19.77
C SER A 123 1.39 -9.48 -18.43
N ILE A 124 0.97 -8.25 -18.22
CA ILE A 124 0.24 -7.80 -17.03
C ILE A 124 -1.19 -7.52 -17.44
N ILE A 125 -2.13 -8.27 -16.88
CA ILE A 125 -3.58 -8.08 -17.08
C ILE A 125 -4.11 -7.37 -15.86
N ASP A 126 -4.29 -6.04 -15.98
CA ASP A 126 -4.58 -5.18 -14.84
C ASP A 126 -5.33 -3.90 -15.30
N THR A 127 -5.21 -2.80 -14.56
CA THR A 127 -5.89 -1.52 -14.83
C THR A 127 -5.31 -0.75 -16.02
N GLY A 128 -4.13 -1.11 -16.48
CA GLY A 128 -3.38 -0.43 -17.53
C GLY A 128 -1.89 -0.39 -17.22
N ILE A 129 -1.15 0.43 -17.96
CA ILE A 129 0.27 0.70 -17.72
C ILE A 129 0.62 2.10 -18.26
N ASP A 130 1.22 2.93 -17.42
CA ASP A 130 1.78 4.21 -17.84
C ASP A 130 3.17 3.98 -18.45
N SER A 131 3.22 4.00 -19.79
CA SER A 131 4.45 3.79 -20.55
C SER A 131 5.43 4.99 -20.52
N GLU A 132 5.01 6.11 -19.95
CA GLU A 132 5.85 7.31 -19.78
C GLU A 132 6.40 7.43 -18.34
N HIS A 133 6.07 6.48 -17.46
CA HIS A 133 6.64 6.42 -16.12
C HIS A 133 8.14 6.19 -16.19
N VAL A 134 8.94 7.01 -15.51
CA VAL A 134 10.42 7.03 -15.57
C VAL A 134 11.09 5.68 -15.32
N GLY A 135 10.47 4.74 -14.64
CA GLY A 135 10.97 3.37 -14.46
C GLY A 135 10.52 2.39 -15.54
N LEU A 136 9.74 2.83 -16.55
CA LEU A 136 9.16 2.00 -17.59
C LEU A 136 9.28 2.60 -18.99
N ASP A 137 9.65 3.88 -19.11
CA ASP A 137 9.73 4.63 -20.37
C ASP A 137 10.95 4.24 -21.22
N ASP A 138 11.97 3.69 -20.59
CA ASP A 138 13.22 3.29 -21.19
C ASP A 138 13.66 1.89 -20.73
N LEU A 139 14.33 1.13 -21.57
CA LEU A 139 14.73 -0.25 -21.28
C LEU A 139 15.89 -0.34 -20.28
N ASP A 140 16.79 0.62 -20.30
CA ASP A 140 18.04 0.60 -19.53
C ASP A 140 18.43 1.93 -18.88
N ASP A 141 17.52 2.91 -18.85
CA ASP A 141 17.70 4.29 -18.36
C ASP A 141 18.77 5.10 -19.15
N ASP A 142 19.05 4.72 -20.37
CA ASP A 142 19.88 5.51 -21.29
C ASP A 142 18.98 6.41 -22.17
N ASN A 143 18.69 7.62 -21.72
CA ASN A 143 17.87 8.60 -22.44
C ASN A 143 18.32 8.93 -23.86
N SER A 144 19.46 8.39 -24.31
CA SER A 144 19.91 8.52 -25.70
C SER A 144 19.30 7.46 -26.63
N THR A 145 18.69 6.43 -26.10
CA THR A 145 17.92 5.40 -26.78
C THR A 145 16.42 5.71 -26.73
N ASN A 146 15.63 5.06 -27.56
CA ASN A 146 14.18 5.19 -27.56
C ASN A 146 13.58 3.78 -27.57
N ASP A 147 13.77 3.06 -26.49
CA ASP A 147 13.46 1.66 -26.36
C ASP A 147 12.63 1.37 -25.08
N SER A 148 11.37 1.78 -25.10
CA SER A 148 10.43 1.58 -24.01
C SER A 148 10.36 0.12 -23.55
N LYS A 149 10.23 -0.11 -22.24
CA LYS A 149 9.90 -1.42 -21.66
C LYS A 149 8.53 -1.92 -22.08
N VAL A 150 7.58 -1.02 -22.35
CA VAL A 150 6.23 -1.36 -22.78
C VAL A 150 6.21 -1.60 -24.29
N ILE A 151 6.29 -2.85 -24.69
CA ILE A 151 6.37 -3.26 -26.09
C ILE A 151 5.01 -3.47 -26.77
N ALA A 152 3.94 -3.65 -26.01
CA ALA A 152 2.58 -3.80 -26.51
C ALA A 152 1.57 -3.44 -25.42
N PHE A 153 0.41 -2.90 -25.85
CA PHE A 153 -0.72 -2.59 -24.96
C PHE A 153 -2.02 -2.98 -25.64
N TYR A 154 -2.95 -3.56 -24.87
CA TYR A 154 -4.28 -3.90 -25.35
C TYR A 154 -5.34 -3.44 -24.35
N ASP A 155 -6.19 -2.53 -24.78
CA ASP A 155 -7.31 -2.02 -23.99
C ASP A 155 -8.56 -2.83 -24.27
N ALA A 156 -8.83 -3.82 -23.44
CA ALA A 156 -9.97 -4.71 -23.56
C ALA A 156 -11.32 -4.04 -23.21
N VAL A 157 -11.29 -2.89 -22.54
CA VAL A 157 -12.49 -2.20 -22.03
C VAL A 157 -12.97 -1.14 -23.02
N ASN A 158 -12.07 -0.18 -23.36
CA ASN A 158 -12.47 0.96 -24.18
C ASN A 158 -12.18 0.78 -25.67
N ASN A 159 -11.24 -0.11 -26.01
CA ASN A 159 -10.80 -0.36 -27.39
C ASN A 159 -10.72 -1.84 -27.74
N PRO A 160 -11.78 -2.66 -27.46
CA PRO A 160 -11.72 -4.13 -27.62
C PRO A 160 -11.49 -4.61 -29.06
N ASP A 161 -11.77 -3.75 -30.05
CA ASP A 161 -11.59 -4.07 -31.48
C ASP A 161 -10.13 -3.88 -31.95
N LYS A 162 -9.27 -3.29 -31.11
CA LYS A 162 -7.85 -3.10 -31.38
C LYS A 162 -7.08 -4.35 -30.97
N THR A 163 -6.67 -5.13 -31.95
CA THR A 163 -5.98 -6.42 -31.73
C THR A 163 -4.47 -6.34 -31.89
N ASN A 164 -3.96 -5.27 -32.47
CA ASN A 164 -2.52 -4.98 -32.52
C ASN A 164 -2.12 -4.20 -31.28
N GLY A 165 -1.24 -4.74 -30.46
CA GLY A 165 -0.81 -4.16 -29.19
C GLY A 165 -0.12 -2.79 -29.26
N THR A 166 0.08 -2.23 -30.48
CA THR A 166 0.62 -0.89 -30.70
C THR A 166 -0.39 0.13 -31.25
N GLU A 167 -1.64 -0.27 -31.43
CA GLU A 167 -2.68 0.61 -32.00
C GLU A 167 -3.24 1.61 -30.99
N VAL A 168 -3.11 1.34 -29.69
CA VAL A 168 -3.52 2.21 -28.60
C VAL A 168 -2.29 2.56 -27.79
N LYS A 169 -2.06 3.86 -27.51
CA LYS A 169 -1.00 4.27 -26.60
C LYS A 169 -1.32 3.72 -25.20
N ALA A 170 -0.33 3.13 -24.56
CA ALA A 170 -0.49 2.61 -23.20
C ALA A 170 -0.82 3.73 -22.21
N TYR A 171 -1.75 3.47 -21.31
CA TYR A 171 -2.19 4.36 -20.24
C TYR A 171 -2.70 3.56 -19.04
N ASP A 172 -2.76 4.22 -17.88
CA ASP A 172 -3.30 3.64 -16.65
C ASP A 172 -4.05 4.71 -15.86
N ASP A 173 -5.37 4.61 -15.82
CA ASP A 173 -6.24 5.58 -15.14
C ASP A 173 -6.30 5.38 -13.62
N GLN A 174 -5.74 4.26 -13.12
CA GLN A 174 -5.85 3.88 -11.70
C GLN A 174 -4.50 3.72 -11.01
N GLY A 175 -3.46 3.31 -11.75
CA GLY A 175 -2.08 3.20 -11.27
C GLY A 175 -1.67 1.82 -10.75
N HIS A 176 -2.59 0.89 -10.49
CA HIS A 176 -2.27 -0.44 -9.96
C HIS A 176 -1.45 -1.26 -10.95
N GLY A 177 -1.84 -1.29 -12.22
CA GLY A 177 -1.12 -2.03 -13.25
C GLY A 177 0.29 -1.49 -13.50
N THR A 178 0.45 -0.17 -13.48
CA THR A 178 1.76 0.49 -13.54
C THR A 178 2.65 0.10 -12.36
N HIS A 179 2.10 0.04 -11.16
CA HIS A 179 2.82 -0.42 -9.97
C HIS A 179 3.26 -1.88 -10.11
N CYS A 180 2.38 -2.77 -10.56
CA CYS A 180 2.72 -4.18 -10.81
C CYS A 180 3.81 -4.33 -11.87
N ALA A 181 3.76 -3.51 -12.94
CA ALA A 181 4.78 -3.47 -13.98
C ALA A 181 6.13 -3.00 -13.44
N GLY A 182 6.13 -1.96 -12.60
CA GLY A 182 7.33 -1.45 -11.93
C GLY A 182 8.02 -2.50 -11.05
N ILE A 183 7.25 -3.27 -10.29
CA ILE A 183 7.79 -4.39 -9.48
C ILE A 183 8.40 -5.46 -10.38
N THR A 184 7.77 -5.76 -11.51
CA THR A 184 8.17 -6.87 -12.40
C THR A 184 9.36 -6.53 -13.26
N ALA A 185 9.44 -5.31 -13.77
CA ALA A 185 10.38 -4.91 -14.83
C ALA A 185 10.89 -3.47 -14.73
N GLY A 186 10.60 -2.74 -13.66
CA GLY A 186 11.08 -1.37 -13.49
C GLY A 186 12.61 -1.29 -13.41
N THR A 187 13.20 -0.20 -13.94
CA THR A 187 14.65 0.06 -13.90
C THR A 187 15.11 0.51 -12.51
N GLY A 188 14.19 1.03 -11.68
CA GLY A 188 14.53 1.64 -10.42
C GLY A 188 14.99 3.11 -10.55
N ALA A 189 14.73 3.72 -11.71
CA ALA A 189 15.04 5.13 -11.91
C ALA A 189 14.34 6.00 -10.85
N PRO A 190 15.04 7.00 -10.29
CA PRO A 190 14.44 7.91 -9.31
C PRO A 190 13.37 8.78 -9.97
N THR A 191 12.22 8.88 -9.30
CA THR A 191 11.10 9.76 -9.69
C THR A 191 11.41 11.24 -9.45
#